data_5742ea39ece10ffea3e75fda7201bc14
#
_entry.id   5742ea39ece10ffea3e75fda7201bc14
#
_cell.length_a   1.000
_cell.length_b   1.000
_cell.length_c   1.000
_cell.angle_alpha   90.00
_cell.angle_beta   90.00
_cell.angle_gamma   90.00
#
_symmetry.space_group_name_H-M   'P 1'
#
loop_
_entity.id
_entity.type
_entity.pdbx_description
1 polymer ?
#
loop_
_entity_poly.entity_id
_entity_poly.type
_entity_poly.pdbx_seq_one_letter_code
_entity_poly.pdbx_strand_id
1 'polypeptide(L)'
;MNSNKATQELLNAMNDVLAMEYGAVIQYAQHNFLVSGQDRMQYAPFFDANSKEAHLHALNLGNKIIGLGGLPMISIAPVQQATTLSEMLLQDLEMERTALAAYVKVWELAENNQMLRFWVEDIIRLEQLHVEELERMTARHHAQTN
;
A
#
# COMPACT_ATOMS: atom_id res chain seq x y z
N MET A 1 5.16 -29.86 -13.16
CA MET A 1 3.74 -29.52 -12.91
C MET A 1 3.53 -28.66 -11.63
N ASN A 2 4.25 -28.92 -10.54
CA ASN A 2 4.11 -28.12 -9.32
C ASN A 2 4.66 -26.69 -9.43
N SER A 3 5.66 -26.45 -10.27
CA SER A 3 6.25 -25.13 -10.46
C SER A 3 5.29 -24.11 -11.09
N ASN A 4 4.42 -24.54 -12.02
CA ASN A 4 3.48 -23.63 -12.67
C ASN A 4 2.36 -23.16 -11.71
N LYS A 5 1.92 -24.03 -10.81
CA LYS A 5 0.88 -23.65 -9.81
C LYS A 5 1.42 -22.67 -8.79
N ALA A 6 2.62 -22.91 -8.27
CA ALA A 6 3.26 -22.00 -7.33
C ALA A 6 3.52 -20.62 -7.95
N THR A 7 3.97 -20.59 -9.21
CA THR A 7 4.18 -19.34 -9.95
C THR A 7 2.85 -18.58 -10.18
N GLN A 8 1.76 -19.28 -10.48
CA GLN A 8 0.46 -18.67 -10.67
C GLN A 8 -0.08 -18.07 -9.35
N GLU A 9 0.09 -18.77 -8.24
CA GLU A 9 -0.29 -18.23 -6.91
C GLU A 9 0.51 -16.97 -6.58
N LEU A 10 1.81 -16.95 -6.88
CA LEU A 10 2.66 -15.78 -6.70
C LEU A 10 2.19 -14.61 -7.56
N LEU A 11 1.92 -14.85 -8.85
CA LEU A 11 1.44 -13.82 -9.76
C LEU A 11 0.08 -13.27 -9.33
N ASN A 12 -0.81 -14.12 -8.84
CA ASN A 12 -2.11 -13.70 -8.32
C ASN A 12 -1.92 -12.80 -7.09
N ALA A 13 -1.05 -13.18 -6.16
CA ALA A 13 -0.76 -12.38 -4.98
C ALA A 13 -0.15 -11.02 -5.35
N MET A 14 0.75 -10.98 -6.33
CA MET A 14 1.34 -9.73 -6.82
C MET A 14 0.30 -8.84 -7.50
N ASN A 15 -0.63 -9.42 -8.25
CA ASN A 15 -1.74 -8.66 -8.85
C ASN A 15 -2.71 -8.13 -7.79
N ASP A 16 -2.94 -8.85 -6.70
CA ASP A 16 -3.73 -8.36 -5.57
C ASP A 16 -3.08 -7.11 -4.95
N VAL A 17 -1.77 -7.13 -4.75
CA VAL A 17 -1.03 -5.97 -4.25
C VAL A 17 -1.06 -4.82 -5.25
N LEU A 18 -0.94 -5.11 -6.55
CA LEU A 18 -1.05 -4.08 -7.59
C LEU A 18 -2.40 -3.35 -7.52
N ALA A 19 -3.49 -4.09 -7.34
CA ALA A 19 -4.82 -3.50 -7.16
C ALA A 19 -4.88 -2.62 -5.90
N MET A 20 -4.24 -3.03 -4.81
CA MET A 20 -4.15 -2.24 -3.58
C MET A 20 -3.34 -0.96 -3.78
N GLU A 21 -2.23 -1.01 -4.50
CA GLU A 21 -1.43 0.19 -4.81
C GLU A 21 -2.20 1.17 -5.69
N TYR A 22 -2.95 0.69 -6.70
CA TYR A 22 -3.83 1.57 -7.48
C TYR A 22 -4.90 2.21 -6.59
N GLY A 23 -5.50 1.45 -5.68
CA GLY A 23 -6.46 1.98 -4.71
C GLY A 23 -5.83 3.04 -3.81
N ALA A 24 -4.60 2.82 -3.36
CA ALA A 24 -3.86 3.77 -2.52
C ALA A 24 -3.57 5.08 -3.26
N VAL A 25 -3.20 5.03 -4.54
CA VAL A 25 -3.02 6.24 -5.35
C VAL A 25 -4.27 7.11 -5.30
N ILE A 26 -5.43 6.49 -5.52
CA ILE A 26 -6.72 7.20 -5.56
C ILE A 26 -7.13 7.68 -4.18
N GLN A 27 -7.02 6.83 -3.15
CA GLN A 27 -7.43 7.19 -1.80
C GLN A 27 -6.61 8.36 -1.24
N TYR A 28 -5.29 8.32 -1.37
CA TYR A 28 -4.44 9.43 -0.95
C TYR A 28 -4.68 10.69 -1.77
N ALA A 29 -4.93 10.56 -3.08
CA ALA A 29 -5.27 11.71 -3.92
C ALA A 29 -6.58 12.36 -3.45
N GLN A 30 -7.61 11.57 -3.15
CA GLN A 30 -8.87 12.06 -2.63
C GLN A 30 -8.71 12.74 -1.27
N HIS A 31 -7.92 12.16 -0.36
CA HIS A 31 -7.61 12.78 0.93
C HIS A 31 -6.88 14.12 0.75
N ASN A 32 -5.94 14.20 -0.20
CA ASN A 32 -5.29 15.45 -0.56
C ASN A 32 -6.30 16.53 -0.99
N PHE A 33 -7.26 16.15 -1.83
CA PHE A 33 -8.28 17.09 -2.30
C PHE A 33 -9.22 17.56 -1.18
N LEU A 34 -9.61 16.64 -0.29
CA LEU A 34 -10.68 16.85 0.69
C LEU A 34 -10.19 17.44 2.01
N VAL A 35 -8.93 17.25 2.39
CA VAL A 35 -8.42 17.84 3.64
C VAL A 35 -8.52 19.37 3.59
N SER A 36 -9.08 19.97 4.63
CA SER A 36 -9.39 21.39 4.64
C SER A 36 -9.04 22.07 5.97
N GLY A 37 -9.17 23.39 6.01
CA GLY A 37 -8.90 24.15 7.21
C GLY A 37 -7.43 24.25 7.54
N GLN A 38 -7.13 24.36 8.83
CA GLN A 38 -5.76 24.54 9.34
C GLN A 38 -4.86 23.34 9.04
N ASP A 39 -5.44 22.15 8.95
CA ASP A 39 -4.70 20.91 8.72
C ASP A 39 -4.22 20.76 7.27
N ARG A 40 -4.82 21.50 6.34
CA ARG A 40 -4.52 21.34 4.91
C ARG A 40 -3.08 21.60 4.56
N MET A 41 -2.46 22.64 5.12
CA MET A 41 -1.08 23.01 4.78
C MET A 41 -0.08 21.91 5.14
N GLN A 42 -0.34 21.20 6.23
CA GLN A 42 0.51 20.11 6.70
C GLN A 42 0.19 18.78 6.02
N TYR A 43 -1.08 18.44 5.85
CA TYR A 43 -1.50 17.10 5.44
C TYR A 43 -1.76 16.94 3.94
N ALA A 44 -2.08 17.99 3.21
CA ALA A 44 -2.21 17.88 1.76
C ALA A 44 -0.90 17.43 1.09
N PRO A 45 0.28 17.98 1.44
CA PRO A 45 1.54 17.45 0.93
C PRO A 45 1.85 16.02 1.38
N PHE A 46 1.46 15.66 2.60
CA PHE A 46 1.60 14.28 3.11
C PHE A 46 0.81 13.30 2.25
N PHE A 47 -0.46 13.57 1.99
CA PHE A 47 -1.30 12.72 1.15
C PHE A 47 -0.80 12.66 -0.30
N ASP A 48 -0.37 13.80 -0.87
CA ASP A 48 0.18 13.86 -2.23
C ASP A 48 1.43 12.97 -2.36
N ALA A 49 2.35 13.08 -1.40
CA ALA A 49 3.57 12.27 -1.39
C ALA A 49 3.27 10.78 -1.31
N ASN A 50 2.32 10.37 -0.48
CA ASN A 50 1.92 8.97 -0.35
C ASN A 50 1.21 8.45 -1.61
N SER A 51 0.41 9.28 -2.28
CA SER A 51 -0.20 8.93 -3.57
C SER A 51 0.87 8.66 -4.63
N LYS A 52 1.88 9.52 -4.72
CA LYS A 52 2.99 9.36 -5.67
C LYS A 52 3.82 8.12 -5.39
N GLU A 53 4.06 7.82 -4.12
CA GLU A 53 4.80 6.62 -3.72
C GLU A 53 4.04 5.34 -4.08
N ALA A 54 2.73 5.29 -3.82
CA ALA A 54 1.88 4.17 -4.23
C ALA A 54 1.91 3.97 -5.75
N HIS A 55 1.91 5.05 -6.53
CA HIS A 55 2.04 4.97 -7.99
C HIS A 55 3.39 4.37 -8.41
N LEU A 56 4.48 4.78 -7.77
CA LEU A 56 5.81 4.20 -8.03
C LEU A 56 5.84 2.70 -7.72
N HIS A 57 5.26 2.29 -6.59
CA HIS A 57 5.14 0.88 -6.23
C HIS A 57 4.34 0.10 -7.29
N ALA A 58 3.23 0.66 -7.77
CA ALA A 58 2.42 0.04 -8.83
C ALA A 58 3.22 -0.17 -10.11
N LEU A 59 4.00 0.83 -10.55
CA LEU A 59 4.84 0.74 -11.73
C LEU A 59 5.90 -0.36 -11.57
N ASN A 60 6.55 -0.42 -10.42
CA ASN A 60 7.57 -1.44 -10.14
C ASN A 60 6.96 -2.84 -10.08
N LEU A 61 5.79 -3.00 -9.44
CA LEU A 61 5.06 -4.27 -9.40
C LEU A 61 4.68 -4.77 -10.78
N GLY A 62 4.11 -3.90 -11.61
CA GLY A 62 3.73 -4.24 -12.98
C GLY A 62 4.93 -4.76 -13.78
N ASN A 63 6.08 -4.11 -13.67
CA ASN A 63 7.31 -4.54 -14.33
C ASN A 63 7.81 -5.88 -13.78
N LYS A 64 7.70 -6.13 -12.48
CA LYS A 64 8.07 -7.43 -11.88
C LYS A 64 7.15 -8.54 -12.36
N ILE A 65 5.86 -8.28 -12.45
CA ILE A 65 4.87 -9.27 -12.97
C ILE A 65 5.22 -9.65 -14.40
N ILE A 66 5.50 -8.67 -15.26
CA ILE A 66 5.94 -8.93 -16.65
C ILE A 66 7.23 -9.75 -16.67
N GLY A 67 8.20 -9.40 -15.83
CA GLY A 67 9.48 -10.11 -15.74
C GLY A 67 9.33 -11.58 -15.32
N LEU A 68 8.27 -11.90 -14.60
CA LEU A 68 7.95 -13.27 -14.17
C LEU A 68 7.04 -14.01 -15.16
N GLY A 69 6.75 -13.41 -16.32
CA GLY A 69 5.90 -14.00 -17.35
C GLY A 69 4.41 -13.87 -17.11
N GLY A 70 4.00 -13.01 -16.17
CA GLY A 70 2.60 -12.75 -15.87
C GLY A 70 2.04 -11.55 -16.64
N LEU A 71 0.76 -11.30 -16.45
CA LEU A 71 0.05 -10.13 -16.99
C LEU A 71 -0.41 -9.26 -15.83
N PRO A 72 0.03 -7.98 -15.77
CA PRO A 72 -0.50 -7.04 -14.78
C PRO A 72 -2.00 -6.80 -15.00
N MET A 73 -2.79 -6.97 -13.94
CA MET A 73 -4.25 -6.84 -14.01
C MET A 73 -4.69 -5.39 -13.89
N ILE A 74 -5.80 -5.06 -14.52
CA ILE A 74 -6.43 -3.74 -14.43
C ILE A 74 -7.54 -3.82 -13.37
N SER A 75 -7.15 -3.92 -12.11
CA SER A 75 -8.07 -3.96 -10.98
C SER A 75 -7.68 -2.88 -9.98
N ILE A 76 -8.67 -2.29 -9.34
CA ILE A 76 -8.49 -1.27 -8.30
C ILE A 76 -9.17 -1.78 -7.04
N ALA A 77 -8.42 -1.90 -5.95
CA ALA A 77 -8.99 -2.25 -4.65
C ALA A 77 -9.99 -1.17 -4.19
N PRO A 78 -11.01 -1.51 -3.37
CA PRO A 78 -11.98 -0.55 -2.89
C PRO A 78 -11.33 0.67 -2.23
N VAL A 79 -11.80 1.87 -2.59
CA VAL A 79 -11.31 3.15 -2.09
C VAL A 79 -12.32 3.71 -1.09
N GLN A 80 -11.84 4.18 0.06
CA GLN A 80 -12.65 4.84 1.06
C GLN A 80 -12.49 6.35 0.97
N GLN A 81 -13.56 7.08 1.31
CA GLN A 81 -13.54 8.53 1.40
C GLN A 81 -14.00 8.97 2.79
N ALA A 82 -13.47 10.09 3.25
CA ALA A 82 -13.82 10.71 4.51
C ALA A 82 -13.77 12.23 4.38
N THR A 83 -14.47 12.91 5.26
CA THR A 83 -14.52 14.39 5.29
C THR A 83 -13.72 14.99 6.43
N THR A 84 -13.29 14.17 7.40
CA THR A 84 -12.46 14.61 8.52
C THR A 84 -11.07 14.03 8.43
N LEU A 85 -10.07 14.79 8.86
CA LEU A 85 -8.68 14.32 8.90
C LEU A 85 -8.54 13.04 9.73
N SER A 86 -9.20 12.98 10.88
CA SER A 86 -9.14 11.81 11.77
C SER A 86 -9.60 10.53 11.06
N GLU A 87 -10.71 10.60 10.34
CA GLU A 87 -11.23 9.45 9.57
C GLU A 87 -10.32 9.09 8.39
N MET A 88 -9.78 10.10 7.69
CA MET A 88 -8.83 9.88 6.60
C MET A 88 -7.61 9.08 7.07
N LEU A 89 -7.01 9.49 8.18
CA LEU A 89 -5.82 8.82 8.73
C LEU A 89 -6.14 7.39 9.20
N LEU A 90 -7.32 7.14 9.76
CA LEU A 90 -7.75 5.79 10.14
C LEU A 90 -7.98 4.89 8.91
N GLN A 91 -8.56 5.42 7.85
CA GLN A 91 -8.73 4.70 6.59
C GLN A 91 -7.39 4.36 5.96
N ASP A 92 -6.45 5.30 5.97
CA ASP A 92 -5.11 5.08 5.44
C ASP A 92 -4.34 4.04 6.27
N LEU A 93 -4.48 4.06 7.59
CA LEU A 93 -3.87 3.06 8.47
C LEU A 93 -4.37 1.65 8.15
N GLU A 94 -5.67 1.48 8.00
CA GLU A 94 -6.27 0.20 7.62
C GLU A 94 -5.76 -0.27 6.24
N MET A 95 -5.73 0.64 5.28
CA MET A 95 -5.24 0.38 3.93
C MET A 95 -3.78 -0.07 3.94
N GLU A 96 -2.90 0.62 4.66
CA GLU A 96 -1.49 0.29 4.75
C GLU A 96 -1.23 -1.04 5.47
N ARG A 97 -2.00 -1.34 6.52
CA ARG A 97 -1.94 -2.65 7.19
C ARG A 97 -2.32 -3.80 6.25
N THR A 98 -3.35 -3.60 5.46
CA THR A 98 -3.81 -4.58 4.46
C THR A 98 -2.74 -4.80 3.39
N ALA A 99 -2.16 -3.72 2.87
CA ALA A 99 -1.08 -3.78 1.89
C ALA A 99 0.17 -4.48 2.45
N LEU A 100 0.56 -4.15 3.68
CA LEU A 100 1.71 -4.79 4.34
C LEU A 100 1.51 -6.30 4.43
N ALA A 101 0.35 -6.77 4.88
CA ALA A 101 0.04 -8.20 4.95
C ALA A 101 0.08 -8.86 3.56
N ALA A 102 -0.38 -8.16 2.53
CA ALA A 102 -0.36 -8.65 1.16
C ALA A 102 1.08 -8.77 0.61
N TYR A 103 1.96 -7.82 0.90
CA TYR A 103 3.38 -7.90 0.54
C TYR A 103 4.09 -9.06 1.28
N VAL A 104 3.78 -9.29 2.54
CA VAL A 104 4.32 -10.44 3.29
C VAL A 104 3.91 -11.75 2.62
N LYS A 105 2.67 -11.87 2.16
CA LYS A 105 2.21 -13.03 1.41
C LYS A 105 2.99 -13.23 0.11
N VAL A 106 3.28 -12.15 -0.62
CA VAL A 106 4.14 -12.23 -1.82
C VAL A 106 5.52 -12.75 -1.44
N TRP A 107 6.11 -12.24 -0.36
CA TRP A 107 7.41 -12.69 0.13
C TRP A 107 7.41 -14.19 0.45
N GLU A 108 6.39 -14.69 1.12
CA GLU A 108 6.24 -16.12 1.43
C GLU A 108 6.18 -16.97 0.17
N LEU A 109 5.36 -16.54 -0.81
CA LEU A 109 5.18 -17.26 -2.07
C LEU A 109 6.42 -17.18 -2.99
N ALA A 110 7.31 -16.23 -2.77
CA ALA A 110 8.56 -16.05 -3.51
C ALA A 110 9.71 -16.87 -2.94
N GLU A 111 9.43 -17.94 -2.22
CA GLU A 111 10.42 -18.77 -1.52
C GLU A 111 11.60 -19.20 -2.40
N ASN A 112 11.36 -19.50 -3.67
CA ASN A 112 12.38 -19.97 -4.61
C ASN A 112 12.98 -18.84 -5.46
N ASN A 113 12.68 -17.59 -5.17
CA ASN A 113 13.18 -16.43 -5.90
C ASN A 113 13.78 -15.41 -4.92
N GLN A 114 15.05 -15.56 -4.60
CA GLN A 114 15.76 -14.72 -3.65
C GLN A 114 15.78 -13.25 -4.07
N MET A 115 15.97 -12.98 -5.36
CA MET A 115 16.05 -11.61 -5.86
C MET A 115 14.70 -10.89 -5.70
N LEU A 116 13.60 -11.58 -5.97
CA LEU A 116 12.27 -11.06 -5.72
C LEU A 116 12.03 -10.81 -4.23
N ARG A 117 12.46 -11.74 -3.37
CA ARG A 117 12.37 -11.57 -1.91
C ARG A 117 13.10 -10.33 -1.42
N PHE A 118 14.34 -10.09 -1.89
CA PHE A 118 15.09 -8.89 -1.51
C PHE A 118 14.35 -7.61 -1.92
N TRP A 119 13.80 -7.59 -3.13
CA TRP A 119 13.03 -6.44 -3.60
C TRP A 119 11.75 -6.22 -2.74
N VAL A 120 11.02 -7.28 -2.46
CA VAL A 120 9.80 -7.20 -1.63
C VAL A 120 10.13 -6.78 -0.20
N GLU A 121 11.25 -7.26 0.37
CA GLU A 121 11.69 -6.89 1.72
C GLU A 121 11.90 -5.38 1.86
N ASP A 122 12.45 -4.71 0.85
CA ASP A 122 12.63 -3.27 0.87
C ASP A 122 11.29 -2.53 0.96
N ILE A 123 10.27 -3.03 0.23
CA ILE A 123 8.93 -2.47 0.30
C ILE A 123 8.28 -2.77 1.66
N ILE A 124 8.43 -3.98 2.17
CA ILE A 124 7.89 -4.37 3.49
C ILE A 124 8.42 -3.45 4.59
N ARG A 125 9.73 -3.15 4.58
CA ARG A 125 10.32 -2.22 5.56
C ARG A 125 9.68 -0.85 5.47
N LEU A 126 9.48 -0.34 4.26
CA LEU A 126 8.89 0.97 4.01
C LEU A 126 7.42 1.01 4.43
N GLU A 127 6.64 -0.01 4.07
CA GLU A 127 5.24 -0.12 4.47
C GLU A 127 5.09 -0.24 5.99
N GLN A 128 6.00 -0.94 6.66
CA GLN A 128 6.03 -1.02 8.11
C GLN A 128 6.22 0.37 8.75
N LEU A 129 7.12 1.18 8.19
CA LEU A 129 7.32 2.56 8.66
C LEU A 129 6.06 3.42 8.47
N HIS A 130 5.36 3.25 7.35
CA HIS A 130 4.09 3.95 7.11
C HIS A 130 3.03 3.57 8.14
N VAL A 131 2.89 2.28 8.44
CA VAL A 131 1.96 1.79 9.46
C VAL A 131 2.30 2.39 10.82
N GLU A 132 3.56 2.33 11.23
CA GLU A 132 4.02 2.89 12.51
C GLU A 132 3.73 4.39 12.61
N GLU A 133 3.99 5.15 11.56
CA GLU A 133 3.73 6.59 11.53
C GLU A 133 2.23 6.89 11.63
N LEU A 134 1.40 6.19 10.87
CA LEU A 134 -0.04 6.34 10.92
C LEU A 134 -0.62 5.92 12.28
N GLU A 135 -0.08 4.88 12.90
CA GLU A 135 -0.43 4.49 14.27
C GLU A 135 -0.16 5.63 15.26
N ARG A 136 0.99 6.27 15.14
CA ARG A 136 1.36 7.41 16.00
C ARG A 136 0.45 8.61 15.76
N MET A 137 0.10 8.90 14.52
CA MET A 137 -0.83 9.98 14.17
C MET A 137 -2.24 9.74 14.72
N THR A 138 -2.69 8.49 14.77
CA THR A 138 -4.05 8.12 15.20
C THR A 138 -4.16 7.81 16.70
N ALA A 139 -3.05 7.56 17.38
CA ALA A 139 -3.02 7.20 18.81
C ALA A 139 -3.06 8.39 19.78
N ARG A 140 -3.02 9.62 19.27
CA ARG A 140 -2.92 10.84 20.11
C ARG A 140 -4.03 11.01 21.15
N HIS A 141 -5.20 10.37 20.94
CA HIS A 141 -6.29 10.45 21.89
C HIS A 141 -6.04 9.68 23.17
N HIS A 142 -5.17 8.71 23.17
CA HIS A 142 -4.79 7.94 24.36
C HIS A 142 -3.83 8.70 25.27
N ALA A 143 -3.06 9.62 24.75
CA ALA A 143 -2.10 10.43 25.49
C ALA A 143 -2.74 11.61 26.24
N GLN A 144 -3.98 11.98 25.90
CA GLN A 144 -4.68 13.14 26.48
C GLN A 144 -5.66 12.77 27.61
N THR A 145 -5.85 11.48 27.89
CA THR A 145 -6.78 10.99 28.92
C THR A 145 -6.09 10.59 30.23
N ASN A 146 -4.80 10.85 30.37
CA ASN A 146 -4.03 10.62 31.60
C ASN A 146 -3.73 12.00 32.26
#